data_38a2d7760e33d2916a5738e4d55098e7
#
_entry.id   38a2d7760e33d2916a5738e4d55098e7
#
_cell.length_a   1.000
_cell.length_b   1.000
_cell.length_c   1.000
_cell.angle_alpha   90.00
_cell.angle_beta   90.00
_cell.angle_gamma   90.00
#
_symmetry.space_group_name_H-M   'P 1'
#
loop_
_entity.id
_entity.type
_entity.pdbx_description
1 polymer ?
#
loop_
_entity_poly.entity_id
_entity_poly.type
_entity_poly.pdbx_seq_one_letter_code
_entity_poly.pdbx_strand_id
1 'polypeptide(L)'
;MHKIKIPQNYIDNCIARRGSEYIFERIDPKKTALLVIDMQNCFILPGLSMVEVPGVGAIAPNINTLAKKIREVGGKVIWTEHVYTPGWSSWYEHFTTEESREKIVNDTAEGSFAR
;
A
#
# COMPACT_ATOMS: atom_id res chain seq x y z
N MET A 1 14.48 2.12 7.01
CA MET A 1 13.90 2.97 5.93
C MET A 1 14.96 3.15 4.87
N HIS A 2 14.70 2.76 3.62
CA HIS A 2 15.65 2.95 2.53
C HIS A 2 15.80 4.44 2.22
N LYS A 3 17.05 4.92 2.17
CA LYS A 3 17.32 6.27 1.69
C LYS A 3 17.27 6.26 0.16
N ILE A 4 16.21 6.80 -0.40
CA ILE A 4 16.06 6.97 -1.84
C ILE A 4 16.65 8.34 -2.19
N LYS A 5 17.61 8.37 -3.12
CA LYS A 5 18.14 9.60 -3.68
C LYS A 5 17.83 9.59 -5.18
N ILE A 6 17.00 10.50 -5.61
CA ILE A 6 16.73 10.73 -7.03
C ILE A 6 17.95 11.45 -7.61
N PRO A 7 18.57 10.92 -8.67
CA PRO A 7 19.70 11.62 -9.30
C PRO A 7 19.30 12.99 -9.82
N GLN A 8 20.16 13.99 -9.64
CA GLN A 8 19.85 15.39 -9.96
C GLN A 8 19.46 15.61 -11.41
N ASN A 9 20.07 14.89 -12.35
CA ASN A 9 19.75 15.00 -13.76
C ASN A 9 18.28 14.67 -14.09
N TYR A 10 17.60 13.81 -13.30
CA TYR A 10 16.17 13.56 -13.49
C TYR A 10 15.33 14.76 -13.03
N ILE A 11 15.71 15.37 -11.91
CA ILE A 11 15.06 16.59 -11.39
C ILE A 11 15.23 17.72 -12.40
N ASP A 12 16.44 17.94 -12.89
CA ASP A 12 16.75 18.99 -13.88
C ASP A 12 15.95 18.80 -15.18
N ASN A 13 15.83 17.55 -15.66
CA ASN A 13 15.01 17.23 -16.82
C ASN A 13 13.51 17.50 -16.57
N CYS A 14 13.01 17.24 -15.37
CA CYS A 14 11.64 17.57 -14.99
C CYS A 14 11.40 19.07 -15.01
N ILE A 15 12.32 19.84 -14.42
CA ILE A 15 12.25 21.31 -14.40
C ILE A 15 12.33 21.88 -15.81
N ALA A 16 13.27 21.40 -16.65
CA ALA A 16 13.41 21.85 -18.02
C ALA A 16 12.16 21.62 -18.88
N ARG A 17 11.44 20.51 -18.65
CA ARG A 17 10.23 20.18 -19.41
C ARG A 17 8.96 20.84 -18.94
N ARG A 18 8.83 21.09 -17.62
CA ARG A 18 7.58 21.50 -16.98
C ARG A 18 7.65 22.85 -16.28
N GLY A 19 8.85 23.42 -16.13
CA GLY A 19 9.08 24.63 -15.38
C GLY A 19 9.10 24.43 -13.86
N SER A 20 8.84 23.21 -13.35
CA SER A 20 8.85 22.92 -11.91
C SER A 20 9.28 21.50 -11.61
N GLU A 21 9.76 21.25 -10.39
CA GLU A 21 10.09 19.93 -9.89
C GLU A 21 8.84 19.06 -9.70
N TYR A 22 7.76 19.64 -9.23
CA TYR A 22 6.51 18.94 -8.93
C TYR A 22 5.44 19.23 -9.99
N ILE A 23 4.65 18.21 -10.32
CA ILE A 23 3.51 18.36 -11.25
C ILE A 23 2.41 19.20 -10.61
N PHE A 24 2.17 18.99 -9.32
CA PHE A 24 1.17 19.68 -8.54
C PHE A 24 1.84 20.36 -7.34
N GLU A 25 2.00 21.66 -7.38
CA GLU A 25 2.49 22.43 -6.23
C GLU A 25 1.39 22.64 -5.18
N ARG A 26 0.14 22.62 -5.63
CA ARG A 26 -1.04 22.76 -4.79
C ARG A 26 -2.06 21.70 -5.17
N ILE A 27 -2.63 21.06 -4.17
CA ILE A 27 -3.75 20.15 -4.33
C ILE A 27 -5.01 20.77 -3.72
N ASP A 28 -6.15 20.58 -4.37
CA ASP A 28 -7.45 20.91 -3.77
C ASP A 28 -7.87 19.72 -2.89
N PRO A 29 -7.92 19.88 -1.56
CA PRO A 29 -8.22 18.77 -0.67
C PRO A 29 -9.58 18.14 -0.95
N LYS A 30 -10.57 18.95 -1.33
CA LYS A 30 -11.94 18.47 -1.61
C LYS A 30 -12.03 17.61 -2.87
N LYS A 31 -11.03 17.72 -3.75
CA LYS A 31 -10.90 16.93 -4.98
C LYS A 31 -9.82 15.85 -4.87
N THR A 32 -9.29 15.65 -3.66
CA THR A 32 -8.19 14.72 -3.41
C THR A 32 -8.69 13.49 -2.66
N ALA A 33 -8.19 12.33 -3.06
CA ALA A 33 -8.35 11.09 -2.33
C ALA A 33 -6.99 10.49 -1.98
N LEU A 34 -6.83 10.07 -0.73
CA LEU A 34 -5.74 9.19 -0.30
C LEU A 34 -6.19 7.75 -0.54
N LEU A 35 -5.47 7.04 -1.38
CA LEU A 35 -5.67 5.62 -1.59
C LEU A 35 -4.63 4.85 -0.76
N VAL A 36 -5.11 4.04 0.19
CA VAL A 36 -4.30 3.15 1.04
C VAL A 36 -4.52 1.73 0.53
N ILE A 37 -3.47 1.17 -0.05
CA ILE A 37 -3.54 -0.10 -0.77
C ILE A 37 -2.96 -1.20 0.11
N ASP A 38 -3.77 -2.23 0.38
CA ASP A 38 -3.39 -3.53 0.97
C ASP A 38 -2.61 -3.43 2.29
N MET A 39 -2.94 -2.43 3.11
CA MET A 39 -2.38 -2.29 4.46
C MET A 39 -3.12 -3.21 5.44
N GLN A 40 -3.03 -4.52 5.15
CA GLN A 40 -3.67 -5.60 5.91
C GLN A 40 -2.70 -6.23 6.90
N ASN A 41 -3.22 -6.76 7.98
CA ASN A 41 -2.42 -7.37 9.04
C ASN A 41 -1.53 -8.50 8.53
N CYS A 42 -1.99 -9.28 7.56
CA CYS A 42 -1.19 -10.36 6.95
C CYS A 42 0.10 -9.87 6.26
N PHE A 43 0.13 -8.61 5.80
CA PHE A 43 1.32 -8.03 5.17
C PHE A 43 2.18 -7.23 6.15
N ILE A 44 1.58 -6.65 7.20
CA ILE A 44 2.24 -5.63 8.04
C ILE A 44 2.68 -6.12 9.41
N LEU A 45 2.05 -7.18 9.96
CA LEU A 45 2.36 -7.67 11.30
C LEU A 45 3.40 -8.79 11.26
N PRO A 46 4.51 -8.62 11.99
CA PRO A 46 5.58 -9.60 12.02
C PRO A 46 5.10 -10.99 12.48
N GLY A 47 5.46 -12.01 11.69
CA GLY A 47 5.20 -13.41 12.03
C GLY A 47 3.74 -13.86 11.93
N LEU A 48 2.83 -13.02 11.47
CA LEU A 48 1.41 -13.37 11.37
C LEU A 48 1.12 -14.24 10.13
N SER A 49 1.73 -13.91 9.00
CA SER A 49 1.48 -14.60 7.74
C SER A 49 2.76 -14.81 6.94
N MET A 50 2.74 -15.79 6.04
CA MET A 50 3.84 -16.07 5.12
C MET A 50 4.01 -15.00 4.02
N VAL A 51 3.02 -14.13 3.85
CA VAL A 51 3.06 -13.00 2.89
C VAL A 51 3.49 -11.68 3.54
N GLU A 52 4.04 -11.75 4.76
CA GLU A 52 4.58 -10.58 5.45
C GLU A 52 5.59 -9.82 4.59
N VAL A 53 5.48 -8.51 4.60
CA VAL A 53 6.46 -7.60 3.99
C VAL A 53 7.27 -6.93 5.11
N PRO A 54 8.51 -7.37 5.35
CA PRO A 54 9.30 -6.87 6.46
C PRO A 54 9.47 -5.35 6.46
N GLY A 55 9.19 -4.74 7.61
CA GLY A 55 9.36 -3.30 7.82
C GLY A 55 8.25 -2.41 7.30
N VAL A 56 7.27 -2.96 6.56
CA VAL A 56 6.16 -2.15 6.02
C VAL A 56 5.26 -1.61 7.13
N GLY A 57 5.10 -2.34 8.22
CA GLY A 57 4.32 -1.87 9.38
C GLY A 57 4.82 -0.53 9.95
N ALA A 58 6.10 -0.20 9.76
CA ALA A 58 6.68 1.06 10.24
C ALA A 58 6.10 2.31 9.57
N ILE A 59 5.43 2.18 8.41
CA ILE A 59 4.77 3.32 7.73
C ILE A 59 3.34 3.57 8.22
N ALA A 60 2.72 2.62 8.93
CA ALA A 60 1.34 2.73 9.40
C ALA A 60 1.03 4.03 10.19
N PRO A 61 1.89 4.50 11.11
CA PRO A 61 1.67 5.77 11.81
C PRO A 61 1.62 6.97 10.85
N ASN A 62 2.45 6.98 9.80
CA ASN A 62 2.45 8.03 8.80
C ASN A 62 1.18 8.02 7.95
N ILE A 63 0.71 6.82 7.56
CA ILE A 63 -0.55 6.63 6.84
C ILE A 63 -1.71 7.15 7.68
N ASN A 64 -1.77 6.79 8.97
CA ASN A 64 -2.83 7.24 9.87
C ASN A 64 -2.83 8.77 10.04
N THR A 65 -1.66 9.38 10.19
CA THR A 65 -1.51 10.83 10.27
C THR A 65 -2.01 11.51 8.99
N LEU A 66 -1.60 11.00 7.83
CA LEU A 66 -2.02 11.54 6.54
C LEU A 66 -3.53 11.34 6.32
N ALA A 67 -4.06 10.17 6.62
CA ALA A 67 -5.48 9.87 6.51
C ALA A 67 -6.34 10.78 7.37
N LYS A 68 -5.89 11.05 8.61
CA LYS A 68 -6.54 12.03 9.50
C LYS A 68 -6.55 13.41 8.85
N LYS A 69 -5.40 13.89 8.38
CA LYS A 69 -5.29 15.22 7.75
C LYS A 69 -6.15 15.36 6.49
N ILE A 70 -6.17 14.36 5.63
CA ILE A 70 -7.01 14.38 4.43
C ILE A 70 -8.51 14.50 4.80
N ARG A 71 -8.97 13.77 5.82
CA ARG A 71 -10.36 13.88 6.29
C ARG A 71 -10.67 15.25 6.88
N GLU A 72 -9.77 15.80 7.69
CA GLU A 72 -9.92 17.11 8.32
C GLU A 72 -10.12 18.24 7.31
N VAL A 73 -9.49 18.14 6.13
CA VAL A 73 -9.57 19.15 5.07
C VAL A 73 -10.64 18.83 4.01
N GLY A 74 -11.48 17.82 4.24
CA GLY A 74 -12.61 17.45 3.38
C GLY A 74 -12.26 16.58 2.18
N GLY A 75 -11.06 15.99 2.16
CA GLY A 75 -10.68 14.96 1.20
C GLY A 75 -11.21 13.58 1.56
N LYS A 76 -11.02 12.63 0.67
CA LYS A 76 -11.46 11.25 0.86
C LYS A 76 -10.29 10.33 1.21
N VAL A 77 -10.56 9.30 2.00
CA VAL A 77 -9.62 8.20 2.26
C VAL A 77 -10.28 6.91 1.82
N ILE A 78 -9.61 6.19 0.93
CA ILE A 78 -10.07 4.93 0.36
C ILE A 78 -9.08 3.86 0.77
N TRP A 79 -9.58 2.77 1.34
CA TRP A 79 -8.81 1.60 1.69
C TRP A 79 -9.13 0.48 0.73
N THR A 80 -8.12 -0.22 0.26
CA THR A 80 -8.29 -1.46 -0.50
C THR A 80 -7.81 -2.64 0.32
N GLU A 81 -8.42 -3.77 0.07
CA GLU A 81 -8.07 -5.05 0.67
C GLU A 81 -7.93 -6.10 -0.43
N HIS A 82 -6.97 -6.97 -0.27
CA HIS A 82 -6.81 -8.14 -1.10
C HIS A 82 -7.39 -9.35 -0.37
N VAL A 83 -8.33 -10.04 -1.02
CA VAL A 83 -8.96 -11.26 -0.50
C VAL A 83 -8.68 -12.38 -1.47
N TYR A 84 -8.05 -13.43 -0.99
CA TYR A 84 -7.83 -14.64 -1.77
C TYR A 84 -9.00 -15.60 -1.58
N THR A 85 -9.47 -16.17 -2.67
CA THR A 85 -10.55 -17.17 -2.64
C THR A 85 -10.05 -18.52 -3.16
N PRO A 86 -10.62 -19.64 -2.73
CA PRO A 86 -10.28 -20.95 -3.29
C PRO A 86 -10.39 -20.95 -4.83
N GLY A 87 -9.42 -21.51 -5.51
CA GLY A 87 -9.36 -21.53 -6.98
C GLY A 87 -8.95 -20.21 -7.63
N TRP A 88 -8.54 -19.25 -6.83
CA TRP A 88 -8.22 -17.89 -7.22
C TRP A 88 -7.19 -17.76 -8.34
N SER A 89 -6.23 -18.67 -8.45
CA SER A 89 -5.23 -18.46 -9.48
C SER A 89 -4.39 -19.72 -9.77
N SER A 90 -4.56 -20.29 -10.95
CA SER A 90 -3.76 -21.41 -11.42
C SER A 90 -2.26 -21.06 -11.58
N TRP A 91 -1.91 -19.79 -11.81
CA TRP A 91 -0.50 -19.41 -11.92
C TRP A 91 0.23 -19.41 -10.58
N TYR A 92 -0.47 -19.18 -9.46
CA TYR A 92 0.09 -19.28 -8.11
C TYR A 92 0.47 -20.72 -7.75
N GLU A 93 -0.18 -21.71 -8.35
CA GLU A 93 0.14 -23.12 -8.15
C GLU A 93 1.58 -23.47 -8.54
N HIS A 94 2.16 -22.71 -9.47
CA HIS A 94 3.54 -22.87 -9.89
C HIS A 94 4.57 -22.37 -8.87
N PHE A 95 4.17 -21.54 -7.92
CA PHE A 95 5.08 -20.87 -6.99
C PHE A 95 4.81 -21.18 -5.52
N THR A 96 3.68 -21.84 -5.22
CA THR A 96 3.24 -22.08 -3.84
C THR A 96 2.78 -23.52 -3.66
N THR A 97 2.89 -24.02 -2.42
CA THR A 97 2.29 -25.30 -2.02
C THR A 97 0.79 -25.13 -1.75
N GLU A 98 0.04 -26.24 -1.76
CA GLU A 98 -1.39 -26.23 -1.43
C GLU A 98 -1.63 -25.70 -0.02
N GLU A 99 -0.84 -26.14 0.97
CA GLU A 99 -0.89 -25.65 2.34
C GLU A 99 -0.69 -24.13 2.41
N SER A 100 0.26 -23.59 1.63
CA SER A 100 0.50 -22.15 1.56
C SER A 100 -0.69 -21.39 1.01
N ARG A 101 -1.36 -21.92 -0.01
CA ARG A 101 -2.55 -21.31 -0.61
C ARG A 101 -3.74 -21.31 0.34
N GLU A 102 -3.99 -22.43 1.02
CA GLU A 102 -5.05 -22.52 2.03
C GLU A 102 -4.82 -21.52 3.16
N LYS A 103 -3.56 -21.42 3.63
CA LYS A 103 -3.21 -20.45 4.66
C LYS A 103 -3.46 -19.02 4.21
N ILE A 104 -3.06 -18.62 3.00
CA ILE A 104 -3.30 -17.27 2.46
C ILE A 104 -4.82 -16.98 2.37
N VAL A 105 -5.61 -17.93 1.88
CA VAL A 105 -7.08 -17.81 1.81
C VAL A 105 -7.65 -17.56 3.20
N ASN A 106 -7.25 -18.34 4.19
CA ASN A 106 -7.71 -18.20 5.57
C ASN A 106 -7.27 -16.89 6.21
N ASP A 107 -6.02 -16.48 5.99
CA ASP A 107 -5.46 -15.23 6.53
C ASP A 107 -6.16 -13.99 5.97
N THR A 108 -6.67 -14.05 4.74
CA THR A 108 -7.34 -12.92 4.08
C THR A 108 -8.86 -13.02 4.07
N ALA A 109 -9.45 -14.08 4.63
CA ALA A 109 -10.89 -14.27 4.72
C ALA A 109 -11.55 -13.15 5.54
N GLU A 110 -12.82 -12.87 5.24
CA GLU A 110 -13.61 -11.93 6.02
C GLU A 110 -13.71 -12.36 7.50
N GLY A 111 -13.44 -11.43 8.41
CA GLY A 111 -13.39 -11.70 9.84
C GLY A 111 -12.08 -12.30 10.34
N SER A 112 -11.12 -12.61 9.47
CA SER A 112 -9.77 -13.01 9.90
C SER A 112 -9.05 -11.83 10.57
N PHE A 113 -8.33 -12.10 11.67
CA PHE A 113 -7.45 -11.10 12.29
C PHE A 113 -6.31 -10.65 11.36
N ALA A 114 -5.90 -11.50 10.43
CA ALA A 114 -4.83 -11.22 9.50
C ALA A 114 -5.25 -10.34 8.29
N ARG A 115 -6.55 -10.12 8.10
CA ARG A 115 -7.11 -9.25 7.06
C ARG A 115 -6.84 -7.76 7.27
#